data_abfbfa27a61a0bae628af54efdbd19df
#
_entry.id   abfbfa27a61a0bae628af54efdbd19df
#
_cell.length_a   1.000
_cell.length_b   1.000
_cell.length_c   1.000
_cell.angle_alpha   90.00
_cell.angle_beta   90.00
_cell.angle_gamma   90.00
#
_symmetry.space_group_name_H-M   'P 1'
#
loop_
_entity.id
_entity.type
_entity.pdbx_description
1 polymer ?
#
loop_
_entity_poly.entity_id
_entity_poly.type
_entity_poly.pdbx_seq_one_letter_code
_entity_poly.pdbx_strand_id
1 'polypeptide(L)'
;MRAAANDAVTVAMDTAPARETVPATPVQEVARNSNSLKDAVTAASIGEVEISGDKTVGFFSHTIGMEPVVGWLVCITGEHFGEDFKLKSGRNFIGRASNMDVSITRDTTVSRERHAVLVYEPRGNVFIVQPGDSKELCYLNDEVVLAPKEIKVNDKLLVGKTQLMFIPCCSKEFNWDMVKKED
;
A
#
# COMPACT_ATOMS: atom_id res chain seq x y z
N MET A 1 -40.98 -1.66 -58.90
CA MET A 1 -41.40 -3.07 -59.01
C MET A 1 -40.78 -3.86 -57.90
N ARG A 2 -41.64 -4.51 -57.07
CA ARG A 2 -41.39 -5.65 -56.13
C ARG A 2 -40.48 -5.35 -54.95
N ALA A 3 -40.92 -5.15 -53.72
CA ALA A 3 -41.79 -5.91 -52.78
C ALA A 3 -41.35 -7.38 -52.59
N ALA A 4 -40.97 -7.68 -51.36
CA ALA A 4 -41.21 -8.90 -50.55
C ALA A 4 -40.03 -9.09 -49.59
N ALA A 5 -40.15 -9.62 -48.43
CA ALA A 5 -41.22 -9.99 -47.52
C ALA A 5 -40.57 -10.30 -46.16
N ASN A 6 -41.34 -10.11 -45.10
CA ASN A 6 -41.09 -10.57 -43.73
C ASN A 6 -40.70 -12.05 -43.65
N ASP A 7 -39.82 -12.37 -42.71
CA ASP A 7 -39.98 -13.61 -41.96
C ASP A 7 -39.63 -13.35 -40.45
N ALA A 8 -40.69 -13.39 -39.70
CA ALA A 8 -40.65 -13.44 -38.25
C ALA A 8 -40.44 -14.90 -37.83
N VAL A 9 -39.34 -15.15 -37.13
CA VAL A 9 -39.15 -16.42 -36.41
C VAL A 9 -39.34 -16.17 -34.92
N THR A 10 -40.51 -16.60 -34.47
CA THR A 10 -40.86 -16.77 -33.06
C THR A 10 -40.15 -18.00 -32.53
N VAL A 11 -39.29 -17.86 -31.54
CA VAL A 11 -38.73 -18.99 -30.78
C VAL A 11 -39.16 -18.87 -29.32
N ALA A 12 -39.71 -19.99 -28.87
CA ALA A 12 -40.42 -20.22 -27.64
C ALA A 12 -39.61 -19.94 -26.36
N MET A 13 -40.33 -19.50 -25.34
CA MET A 13 -39.95 -19.51 -23.92
C MET A 13 -39.64 -20.94 -23.49
N ASP A 14 -38.48 -21.17 -22.95
CA ASP A 14 -38.16 -22.40 -22.22
C ASP A 14 -38.00 -22.12 -20.75
N THR A 15 -38.54 -23.01 -20.00
CA THR A 15 -38.95 -23.02 -18.62
C THR A 15 -37.74 -23.11 -17.69
N ALA A 16 -37.69 -22.30 -16.64
CA ALA A 16 -36.72 -22.38 -15.55
C ALA A 16 -36.88 -23.69 -14.73
N PRO A 17 -35.84 -24.37 -14.34
CA PRO A 17 -35.91 -25.46 -13.38
C PRO A 17 -35.90 -24.98 -11.93
N ALA A 18 -36.60 -25.70 -11.11
CA ALA A 18 -36.94 -25.48 -9.72
C ALA A 18 -35.73 -25.34 -8.77
N ARG A 19 -35.96 -24.50 -7.78
CA ARG A 19 -35.14 -24.24 -6.61
C ARG A 19 -35.09 -25.47 -5.70
N GLU A 20 -33.93 -26.10 -5.55
CA GLU A 20 -33.67 -27.09 -4.48
C GLU A 20 -33.43 -26.38 -3.16
N THR A 21 -34.26 -26.69 -2.18
CA THR A 21 -34.13 -26.29 -0.78
C THR A 21 -33.16 -27.24 -0.06
N VAL A 22 -32.07 -26.68 0.46
CA VAL A 22 -31.14 -27.39 1.35
C VAL A 22 -31.60 -27.19 2.81
N PRO A 23 -31.67 -28.22 3.65
CA PRO A 23 -32.15 -28.11 5.03
C PRO A 23 -31.12 -27.49 5.96
N ALA A 24 -31.62 -26.62 6.84
CA ALA A 24 -30.87 -25.96 7.89
C ALA A 24 -30.40 -26.95 8.96
N THR A 25 -29.12 -26.92 9.30
CA THR A 25 -28.54 -27.62 10.47
C THR A 25 -28.63 -26.71 11.71
N PRO A 26 -28.96 -27.25 12.89
CA PRO A 26 -29.22 -26.42 14.07
C PRO A 26 -27.96 -25.88 14.71
N VAL A 27 -28.05 -24.61 15.12
CA VAL A 27 -27.05 -23.89 15.90
C VAL A 27 -27.03 -24.47 17.32
N GLN A 28 -25.89 -25.01 17.74
CA GLN A 28 -25.64 -25.35 19.14
C GLN A 28 -25.30 -24.09 19.93
N GLU A 29 -26.14 -23.82 20.88
CA GLU A 29 -26.00 -22.86 21.96
C GLU A 29 -24.84 -23.27 22.88
N VAL A 30 -23.78 -22.47 22.96
CA VAL A 30 -22.72 -22.64 23.96
C VAL A 30 -22.91 -21.61 25.06
N ALA A 31 -23.14 -22.14 26.24
CA ALA A 31 -23.48 -21.48 27.49
C ALA A 31 -22.50 -20.36 27.88
N ARG A 32 -23.08 -19.26 28.33
CA ARG A 32 -22.43 -18.19 29.09
C ARG A 32 -21.91 -18.74 30.42
N ASN A 33 -20.62 -18.59 30.67
CA ASN A 33 -20.09 -18.71 32.00
C ASN A 33 -19.57 -17.33 32.44
N SER A 34 -20.39 -16.71 33.28
CA SER A 34 -20.06 -15.51 34.02
C SER A 34 -19.34 -15.93 35.31
N ASN A 35 -18.08 -15.54 35.47
CA ASN A 35 -17.54 -15.39 36.83
C ASN A 35 -16.48 -14.28 36.93
N SER A 36 -16.91 -13.29 37.67
CA SER A 36 -16.21 -12.60 38.74
C SER A 36 -14.94 -11.83 38.43
N LEU A 37 -15.18 -10.51 38.31
CA LEU A 37 -14.22 -9.50 38.72
C LEU A 37 -13.96 -9.62 40.21
N LYS A 38 -12.71 -9.74 40.64
CA LYS A 38 -12.14 -9.08 41.82
C LYS A 38 -10.64 -9.32 41.92
N ASP A 39 -9.96 -8.18 42.21
CA ASP A 39 -8.66 -8.05 42.84
C ASP A 39 -7.38 -8.51 42.14
N ALA A 40 -6.65 -7.55 41.54
CA ALA A 40 -5.32 -7.22 42.06
C ALA A 40 -4.70 -6.06 41.29
N VAL A 41 -4.77 -4.89 41.88
CA VAL A 41 -3.80 -3.81 41.65
C VAL A 41 -2.55 -4.19 42.44
N THR A 42 -1.45 -4.54 41.77
CA THR A 42 -0.10 -4.42 42.35
C THR A 42 0.99 -4.61 41.29
N ALA A 43 1.92 -3.66 41.31
CA ALA A 43 3.27 -3.68 40.77
C ALA A 43 3.46 -3.55 39.25
N ALA A 44 3.90 -2.37 38.92
CA ALA A 44 4.66 -2.10 37.71
C ALA A 44 5.88 -3.05 37.60
N SER A 45 5.81 -4.00 36.71
CA SER A 45 6.99 -4.59 36.13
C SER A 45 7.08 -4.07 34.73
N ILE A 46 8.16 -3.37 34.44
CA ILE A 46 8.60 -3.02 33.10
C ILE A 46 8.77 -4.35 32.38
N GLY A 47 7.72 -4.74 31.65
CA GLY A 47 7.75 -5.94 30.81
C GLY A 47 8.77 -5.72 29.71
N GLU A 48 9.75 -6.58 29.65
CA GLU A 48 10.59 -6.77 28.48
C GLU A 48 9.70 -6.89 27.27
N VAL A 49 9.88 -5.94 26.34
CA VAL A 49 9.29 -6.04 25.00
C VAL A 49 10.02 -7.18 24.32
N GLU A 50 9.40 -8.36 24.31
CA GLU A 50 9.83 -9.42 23.42
C GLU A 50 9.72 -8.91 21.97
N ILE A 51 10.88 -8.56 21.40
CA ILE A 51 11.03 -8.30 20.00
C ILE A 51 10.90 -9.65 19.30
N SER A 52 9.67 -10.01 18.91
CA SER A 52 9.43 -11.17 18.06
C SER A 52 10.19 -10.95 16.75
N GLY A 53 11.22 -11.75 16.54
CA GLY A 53 12.11 -11.68 15.40
C GLY A 53 11.34 -11.84 14.09
N ASP A 54 11.73 -11.05 13.12
CA ASP A 54 11.75 -11.16 11.67
C ASP A 54 11.46 -9.83 10.95
N LYS A 55 11.43 -8.69 11.64
CA LYS A 55 11.46 -7.39 10.98
C LYS A 55 12.90 -6.90 10.91
N THR A 56 13.44 -6.80 9.69
CA THR A 56 14.66 -6.06 9.45
C THR A 56 14.44 -4.61 9.87
N VAL A 57 14.99 -4.26 11.02
CA VAL A 57 14.87 -2.91 11.57
C VAL A 57 15.86 -2.02 10.83
N GLY A 58 15.40 -0.94 10.22
CA GLY A 58 16.28 0.01 9.52
C GLY A 58 17.31 0.59 10.48
N PHE A 59 18.50 0.88 9.97
CA PHE A 59 19.67 1.38 10.73
C PHE A 59 19.35 2.55 11.69
N PHE A 60 18.36 3.37 11.36
CA PHE A 60 17.96 4.52 12.16
C PHE A 60 16.96 4.23 13.28
N SER A 61 16.17 3.17 13.20
CA SER A 61 15.13 2.88 14.19
C SER A 61 15.71 2.46 15.55
N HIS A 62 16.95 1.92 15.56
CA HIS A 62 17.63 1.51 16.78
C HIS A 62 18.07 2.67 17.67
N THR A 63 18.25 3.88 17.11
CA THR A 63 18.79 5.02 17.86
C THR A 63 17.73 5.99 18.36
N ILE A 64 16.57 6.10 17.65
CA ILE A 64 15.57 7.15 17.91
C ILE A 64 14.21 6.53 18.28
N GLY A 65 14.02 5.20 18.18
CA GLY A 65 12.73 4.54 18.40
C GLY A 65 11.68 4.87 17.31
N MET A 66 12.02 5.69 16.33
CA MET A 66 11.19 6.06 15.18
C MET A 66 12.02 6.04 13.90
N GLU A 67 11.40 5.64 12.79
CA GLU A 67 12.01 5.74 11.46
C GLU A 67 11.89 7.19 10.97
N PRO A 68 13.00 7.93 10.80
CA PRO A 68 12.94 9.31 10.36
C PRO A 68 12.47 9.40 8.91
N VAL A 69 11.75 10.47 8.59
CA VAL A 69 11.27 10.75 7.23
C VAL A 69 12.46 11.14 6.36
N VAL A 70 12.61 10.49 5.21
CA VAL A 70 13.66 10.80 4.24
C VAL A 70 13.14 11.61 3.05
N GLY A 71 11.83 11.65 2.85
CA GLY A 71 11.15 12.41 1.79
C GLY A 71 9.66 12.16 1.80
N TRP A 72 8.98 12.70 0.81
CA TRP A 72 7.54 12.55 0.60
C TRP A 72 7.23 12.27 -0.86
N LEU A 73 6.14 11.53 -1.09
CA LEU A 73 5.40 11.52 -2.34
C LEU A 73 4.13 12.32 -2.13
N VAL A 74 3.93 13.39 -2.89
CA VAL A 74 2.75 14.24 -2.83
C VAL A 74 1.86 13.95 -4.02
N CYS A 75 0.61 13.61 -3.78
CA CYS A 75 -0.35 13.33 -4.83
C CYS A 75 -0.77 14.62 -5.53
N ILE A 76 -0.50 14.73 -6.84
CA ILE A 76 -0.79 15.91 -7.65
C ILE A 76 -1.94 15.70 -8.65
N THR A 77 -2.46 14.45 -8.78
CA THR A 77 -3.65 14.15 -9.59
C THR A 77 -4.40 12.96 -9.00
N GLY A 78 -5.66 12.78 -9.38
CA GLY A 78 -6.49 11.65 -8.98
C GLY A 78 -7.26 11.89 -7.68
N GLU A 79 -7.82 10.80 -7.12
CA GLU A 79 -8.71 10.86 -5.96
C GLU A 79 -7.99 11.17 -4.63
N HIS A 80 -6.67 11.10 -4.63
CA HIS A 80 -5.81 11.42 -3.50
C HIS A 80 -5.17 12.82 -3.61
N PHE A 81 -5.66 13.68 -4.49
CA PHE A 81 -5.08 15.00 -4.73
C PHE A 81 -4.85 15.77 -3.42
N GLY A 82 -3.60 16.23 -3.22
CA GLY A 82 -3.17 16.98 -2.04
C GLY A 82 -2.73 16.10 -0.85
N GLU A 83 -2.92 14.78 -0.90
CA GLU A 83 -2.41 13.87 0.13
C GLU A 83 -0.89 13.68 -0.02
N ASP A 84 -0.22 13.51 1.11
CA ASP A 84 1.21 13.19 1.17
C ASP A 84 1.46 11.82 1.80
N PHE A 85 2.51 11.17 1.32
CA PHE A 85 2.98 9.88 1.84
C PHE A 85 4.42 10.03 2.28
N LYS A 86 4.68 9.74 3.54
CA LYS A 86 6.03 9.80 4.13
C LYS A 86 6.87 8.61 3.67
N LEU A 87 8.09 8.91 3.26
CA LEU A 87 9.07 7.90 2.86
C LEU A 87 10.05 7.67 4.00
N LYS A 88 10.44 6.41 4.16
CA LYS A 88 11.39 5.93 5.17
C LYS A 88 12.65 5.41 4.52
N SER A 89 13.71 5.20 5.32
CA SER A 89 14.92 4.56 4.85
C SER A 89 14.66 3.14 4.36
N GLY A 90 15.39 2.72 3.32
CA GLY A 90 15.18 1.43 2.66
C GLY A 90 14.03 1.42 1.68
N ARG A 91 13.26 0.33 1.64
CA ARG A 91 12.21 0.10 0.65
C ARG A 91 10.87 0.61 1.14
N ASN A 92 10.19 1.41 0.32
CA ASN A 92 8.82 1.86 0.50
C ASN A 92 7.96 1.24 -0.60
N PHE A 93 7.04 0.39 -0.23
CA PHE A 93 6.17 -0.31 -1.16
C PHE A 93 4.94 0.52 -1.49
N ILE A 94 4.70 0.72 -2.79
CA ILE A 94 3.57 1.49 -3.32
C ILE A 94 2.51 0.52 -3.84
N GLY A 95 1.28 0.69 -3.39
CA GLY A 95 0.17 -0.16 -3.81
C GLY A 95 -1.17 0.33 -3.27
N ARG A 96 -2.24 -0.39 -3.60
CA ARG A 96 -3.59 -0.04 -3.18
C ARG A 96 -3.99 -0.60 -1.82
N ALA A 97 -3.31 -1.64 -1.34
CA ALA A 97 -3.63 -2.23 -0.05
C ALA A 97 -3.23 -1.29 1.10
N SER A 98 -4.00 -1.28 2.18
CA SER A 98 -3.79 -0.40 3.33
C SER A 98 -2.53 -0.72 4.15
N ASN A 99 -1.92 -1.87 3.93
CA ASN A 99 -0.67 -2.29 4.54
C ASN A 99 0.58 -1.88 3.74
N MET A 100 0.42 -1.14 2.63
CA MET A 100 1.54 -0.57 1.88
C MET A 100 2.05 0.71 2.55
N ASP A 101 3.33 1.00 2.41
CA ASP A 101 3.94 2.24 2.94
C ASP A 101 3.34 3.47 2.25
N VAL A 102 3.10 3.38 0.94
CA VAL A 102 2.38 4.36 0.13
C VAL A 102 1.09 3.70 -0.35
N SER A 103 0.00 3.95 0.38
CA SER A 103 -1.28 3.28 0.20
C SER A 103 -2.26 4.13 -0.62
N ILE A 104 -2.39 3.85 -1.92
CA ILE A 104 -3.28 4.55 -2.86
C ILE A 104 -4.61 3.80 -2.94
N THR A 105 -5.41 3.84 -1.88
CA THR A 105 -6.57 2.97 -1.68
C THR A 105 -7.73 3.22 -2.64
N ARG A 106 -7.91 4.46 -3.11
CA ARG A 106 -9.05 4.88 -3.94
C ARG A 106 -8.85 4.64 -5.43
N ASP A 107 -7.61 4.46 -5.90
CA ASP A 107 -7.34 4.19 -7.31
C ASP A 107 -7.34 2.68 -7.60
N THR A 108 -8.40 2.20 -8.23
CA THR A 108 -8.55 0.77 -8.58
C THR A 108 -7.62 0.31 -9.69
N THR A 109 -6.98 1.21 -10.42
CA THR A 109 -5.97 0.89 -11.44
C THR A 109 -4.59 0.64 -10.85
N VAL A 110 -4.39 0.99 -9.58
CA VAL A 110 -3.18 0.63 -8.82
C VAL A 110 -3.28 -0.81 -8.35
N SER A 111 -2.24 -1.60 -8.55
CA SER A 111 -2.17 -2.99 -8.06
C SER A 111 -2.30 -3.03 -6.54
N ARG A 112 -2.91 -4.09 -6.00
CA ARG A 112 -3.12 -4.21 -4.55
C ARG A 112 -1.82 -4.11 -3.78
N GLU A 113 -0.81 -4.84 -4.24
CA GLU A 113 0.49 -4.91 -3.58
C GLU A 113 1.59 -4.59 -4.57
N ARG A 114 2.61 -3.90 -4.11
CA ARG A 114 3.89 -3.68 -4.81
C ARG A 114 3.74 -3.31 -6.29
N HIS A 115 2.91 -2.32 -6.58
CA HIS A 115 2.83 -1.78 -7.95
C HIS A 115 4.17 -1.17 -8.37
N ALA A 116 4.80 -0.44 -7.45
CA ALA A 116 6.14 0.10 -7.58
C ALA A 116 6.84 0.06 -6.21
N VAL A 117 8.15 0.24 -6.21
CA VAL A 117 8.95 0.34 -4.99
C VAL A 117 9.82 1.58 -5.08
N LEU A 118 9.79 2.43 -4.06
CA LEU A 118 10.70 3.55 -3.92
C LEU A 118 11.70 3.24 -2.82
N VAL A 119 12.98 3.27 -3.15
CA VAL A 119 14.07 2.92 -2.25
C VAL A 119 14.88 4.16 -1.93
N TYR A 120 15.15 4.41 -0.65
CA TYR A 120 16.18 5.34 -0.23
C TYR A 120 17.40 4.56 0.25
N GLU A 121 18.56 4.83 -0.36
CA GLU A 121 19.84 4.26 0.02
C GLU A 121 20.66 5.32 0.75
N PRO A 122 20.88 5.16 2.08
CA PRO A 122 21.45 6.23 2.92
C PRO A 122 22.95 6.48 2.69
N ARG A 123 23.74 5.48 2.26
CA ARG A 123 25.18 5.64 2.05
C ARG A 123 25.51 6.53 0.86
N GLY A 124 24.79 6.31 -0.25
CA GLY A 124 24.88 7.12 -1.44
C GLY A 124 23.98 8.35 -1.40
N ASN A 125 23.07 8.42 -0.43
CA ASN A 125 22.02 9.43 -0.34
C ASN A 125 21.23 9.53 -1.66
N VAL A 126 20.77 8.38 -2.15
CA VAL A 126 20.11 8.25 -3.46
C VAL A 126 18.71 7.69 -3.28
N PHE A 127 17.79 8.20 -4.08
CA PHE A 127 16.44 7.65 -4.21
C PHE A 127 16.32 6.92 -5.54
N ILE A 128 15.74 5.73 -5.50
CA ILE A 128 15.61 4.86 -6.67
C ILE A 128 14.18 4.36 -6.74
N VAL A 129 13.52 4.54 -7.88
CA VAL A 129 12.25 3.89 -8.18
C VAL A 129 12.51 2.59 -8.94
N GLN A 130 11.75 1.56 -8.59
CA GLN A 130 11.82 0.23 -9.20
C GLN A 130 10.41 -0.21 -9.57
N PRO A 131 10.25 -1.00 -10.66
CA PRO A 131 8.98 -1.68 -10.90
C PRO A 131 8.71 -2.66 -9.76
N GLY A 132 7.44 -2.85 -9.44
CA GLY A 132 7.02 -3.87 -8.48
C GLY A 132 6.82 -5.24 -9.13
N ASP A 133 6.21 -6.15 -8.36
CA ASP A 133 5.89 -7.51 -8.81
C ASP A 133 4.54 -7.56 -9.58
N SER A 134 3.94 -6.42 -9.85
CA SER A 134 2.64 -6.30 -10.51
C SER A 134 2.76 -6.42 -12.03
N LYS A 135 1.63 -6.73 -12.68
CA LYS A 135 1.52 -6.69 -14.16
C LYS A 135 1.41 -5.25 -14.69
N GLU A 136 0.95 -4.33 -13.84
CA GLU A 136 0.79 -2.93 -14.20
C GLU A 136 2.12 -2.22 -14.14
N LEU A 137 2.32 -1.27 -15.04
CA LEU A 137 3.56 -0.51 -15.18
C LEU A 137 3.45 0.84 -14.48
N CYS A 138 4.56 1.31 -13.95
CA CYS A 138 4.72 2.69 -13.46
C CYS A 138 5.60 3.49 -14.42
N TYR A 139 5.45 4.81 -14.38
CA TYR A 139 6.15 5.74 -15.27
C TYR A 139 6.79 6.85 -14.45
N LEU A 140 8.03 7.16 -14.78
CA LEU A 140 8.76 8.29 -14.19
C LEU A 140 8.95 9.36 -15.26
N ASN A 141 8.34 10.54 -15.07
CA ASN A 141 8.34 11.63 -16.05
C ASN A 141 7.92 11.14 -17.45
N ASP A 142 6.80 10.41 -17.50
CA ASP A 142 6.22 9.81 -18.71
C ASP A 142 7.06 8.68 -19.36
N GLU A 143 8.21 8.33 -18.81
CA GLU A 143 9.00 7.18 -19.23
C GLU A 143 8.68 5.94 -18.40
N VAL A 144 8.45 4.80 -19.06
CA VAL A 144 8.20 3.53 -18.38
C VAL A 144 9.40 3.08 -17.54
N VAL A 145 9.14 2.64 -16.31
CA VAL A 145 10.16 2.12 -15.41
C VAL A 145 10.21 0.59 -15.55
N LEU A 146 11.16 0.07 -16.32
CA LEU A 146 11.38 -1.37 -16.50
C LEU A 146 12.57 -1.88 -15.67
N ALA A 147 13.42 -0.99 -15.20
CA ALA A 147 14.58 -1.28 -14.37
C ALA A 147 14.72 -0.19 -13.29
N PRO A 148 15.51 -0.43 -12.24
CA PRO A 148 15.80 0.59 -11.24
C PRO A 148 16.29 1.90 -11.86
N LYS A 149 15.65 3.01 -11.51
CA LYS A 149 15.95 4.36 -12.03
C LYS A 149 16.01 5.36 -10.89
N GLU A 150 17.03 6.23 -10.89
CA GLU A 150 17.14 7.32 -9.92
C GLU A 150 15.96 8.29 -10.10
N ILE A 151 15.36 8.71 -8.98
CA ILE A 151 14.32 9.73 -8.92
C ILE A 151 14.86 10.99 -8.26
N LYS A 152 14.57 12.14 -8.83
CA LYS A 152 15.06 13.45 -8.41
C LYS A 152 13.93 14.34 -7.90
N VAL A 153 14.30 15.43 -7.24
CA VAL A 153 13.34 16.43 -6.75
C VAL A 153 12.41 16.90 -7.86
N ASN A 154 11.10 16.96 -7.55
CA ASN A 154 10.00 17.32 -8.44
C ASN A 154 9.73 16.33 -9.60
N ASP A 155 10.42 15.20 -9.66
CA ASP A 155 10.05 14.15 -10.59
C ASP A 155 8.63 13.63 -10.29
N LYS A 156 7.95 13.21 -11.34
CA LYS A 156 6.57 12.74 -11.30
C LYS A 156 6.53 11.24 -11.54
N LEU A 157 6.05 10.51 -10.55
CA LEU A 157 5.81 9.08 -10.62
C LEU A 157 4.32 8.82 -10.88
N LEU A 158 3.99 8.24 -12.01
CA LEU A 158 2.63 7.83 -12.35
C LEU A 158 2.45 6.34 -12.00
N VAL A 159 1.46 6.06 -11.16
CA VAL A 159 1.08 4.73 -10.70
C VAL A 159 -0.43 4.57 -10.89
N GLY A 160 -0.84 3.72 -11.82
CA GLY A 160 -2.24 3.68 -12.26
C GLY A 160 -2.66 5.01 -12.89
N LYS A 161 -3.68 5.66 -12.33
CA LYS A 161 -4.14 7.02 -12.73
C LYS A 161 -3.64 8.11 -11.78
N THR A 162 -2.96 7.72 -10.70
CA THR A 162 -2.47 8.63 -9.67
C THR A 162 -1.06 9.09 -9.98
N GLN A 163 -0.84 10.39 -10.04
CA GLN A 163 0.47 11.00 -10.24
C GLN A 163 0.99 11.55 -8.91
N LEU A 164 2.19 11.14 -8.56
CA LEU A 164 2.87 11.48 -7.31
C LEU A 164 4.11 12.31 -7.63
N MET A 165 4.25 13.47 -7.00
CA MET A 165 5.45 14.31 -7.10
C MET A 165 6.40 13.94 -5.96
N PHE A 166 7.66 13.73 -6.27
CA PHE A 166 8.67 13.38 -5.30
C PHE A 166 9.32 14.62 -4.68
N ILE A 167 9.35 14.68 -3.35
CA ILE A 167 9.98 15.72 -2.55
C ILE A 167 10.96 15.08 -1.57
N PRO A 168 12.27 15.14 -1.81
CA PRO A 168 13.25 14.62 -0.86
C PRO A 168 13.39 15.53 0.37
N CYS A 169 13.51 14.93 1.55
CA CYS A 169 14.02 15.57 2.76
C CYS A 169 15.55 15.43 2.81
N CYS A 170 16.02 14.18 2.55
CA CYS A 170 17.44 13.91 2.49
C CYS A 170 18.02 14.34 1.14
N SER A 171 19.16 15.02 1.18
CA SER A 171 19.90 15.54 0.03
C SER A 171 21.40 15.52 0.33
N LYS A 172 22.22 16.03 -0.60
CA LYS A 172 23.66 16.22 -0.35
C LYS A 172 23.93 17.23 0.79
N GLU A 173 22.98 18.12 1.04
CA GLU A 173 23.09 19.19 2.03
C GLU A 173 22.54 18.76 3.40
N PHE A 174 21.64 17.78 3.42
CA PHE A 174 21.04 17.26 4.64
C PHE A 174 20.80 15.75 4.57
N ASN A 175 21.27 15.05 5.59
CA ASN A 175 20.84 13.68 5.89
C ASN A 175 20.88 13.45 7.41
N TRP A 176 20.21 12.42 7.87
CA TRP A 176 20.09 12.11 9.29
C TRP A 176 21.41 11.70 9.97
N ASP A 177 22.42 11.30 9.19
CA ASP A 177 23.76 10.99 9.72
C ASP A 177 24.54 12.25 10.08
N MET A 178 24.25 13.39 9.45
CA MET A 178 24.86 14.67 9.78
C MET A 178 24.41 15.17 11.16
N VAL A 179 23.13 14.97 11.49
CA VAL A 179 22.56 15.42 12.79
C VAL A 179 23.12 14.63 13.97
N LYS A 180 23.50 13.36 13.77
CA LYS A 180 24.05 12.51 14.84
C LYS A 180 25.49 12.84 15.26
N LYS A 181 26.21 13.64 14.48
CA LYS A 181 27.61 13.99 14.76
C LYS A 181 27.76 15.16 15.71
N GLU A 182 26.67 15.77 16.15
CA GLU A 182 26.68 16.94 17.06
C GLU A 182 26.40 16.56 18.52
N ASP A 183 26.10 15.29 18.83
CA ASP A 183 25.98 14.73 20.18
C ASP A 183 27.24 13.93 20.57
#